data_2f501f26b2d4d26bc85259780464ba32
#
_entry.id   2f501f26b2d4d26bc85259780464ba32
#
_cell.length_a   1.000
_cell.length_b   1.000
_cell.length_c   1.000
_cell.angle_alpha   90.00
_cell.angle_beta   90.00
_cell.angle_gamma   90.00
#
_symmetry.space_group_name_H-M   'P 1'
#
loop_
_entity.id
_entity.type
_entity.pdbx_description
1 polymer ?
#
loop_
_entity_poly.entity_id
_entity_poly.type
_entity_poly.pdbx_seq_one_letter_code
_entity_poly.pdbx_strand_id
1 'polypeptide(L)'
;MICSNIIPQKVISKTMIEILIEPFKYEFMVRSTITAIASGTMLSLLGPFAINRNMGFMADAMAHATLPIIAIGVFLGFSISELGVPASILIAFFLGYIIKNSNVGEDTAIGIIFSSFFALGFVLISILNVTINLEDLLFGQILAVSRFDVYIVVSMCIVVVCLLIVFFKQLLFYSFDPIGAEVKGLNTNFLNYLFLVVLSVAIVASLQTVGIILVLSMLLIPAAASKQITETFVSSIYISIIFGIISSVSGLYLSYFYNLPSGPTMSLVA
;
A
#
# COMPACT_ATOMS: atom_id res chain seq x y z
N MET A 1 17.11 1.10 37.53
CA MET A 1 18.31 0.96 36.67
C MET A 1 17.95 0.46 35.25
N ILE A 2 16.77 0.78 34.75
CA ILE A 2 16.27 0.29 33.43
C ILE A 2 16.13 1.45 32.39
N CYS A 3 16.20 2.71 32.82
CA CYS A 3 16.00 3.84 31.89
C CYS A 3 17.25 4.41 31.21
N SER A 4 18.48 3.90 31.51
CA SER A 4 19.70 4.51 30.98
C SER A 4 20.16 3.97 29.61
N ASN A 5 19.48 2.95 29.05
CA ASN A 5 19.88 2.33 27.77
C ASN A 5 18.97 2.65 26.58
N ILE A 6 17.99 3.53 26.73
CA ILE A 6 16.98 3.79 25.68
C ILE A 6 17.49 4.83 24.66
N ILE A 7 18.45 5.68 25.03
CA ILE A 7 19.01 6.67 24.09
C ILE A 7 20.41 6.21 23.70
N PRO A 8 20.69 5.91 22.44
CA PRO A 8 22.04 5.56 21.99
C PRO A 8 22.96 6.74 22.28
N GLN A 9 24.05 6.51 23.03
CA GLN A 9 25.04 7.53 23.42
C GLN A 9 25.58 8.37 22.23
N LYS A 10 25.40 7.88 21.01
CA LYS A 10 25.82 8.52 19.77
C LYS A 10 24.97 9.76 19.38
N VAL A 11 23.80 9.92 19.98
CA VAL A 11 22.87 11.03 19.65
C VAL A 11 23.16 12.28 20.46
N ILE A 12 23.79 12.16 21.63
CA ILE A 12 23.92 13.26 22.60
C ILE A 12 24.95 14.32 22.19
N SER A 13 25.86 14.03 21.24
CA SER A 13 26.97 14.94 20.86
C SER A 13 26.90 15.51 19.44
N LYS A 14 25.84 15.20 18.67
CA LYS A 14 25.69 15.66 17.27
C LYS A 14 24.70 16.82 17.15
N THR A 15 25.02 17.76 16.27
CA THR A 15 24.08 18.82 15.88
C THR A 15 22.83 18.20 15.23
N MET A 16 21.63 18.79 15.44
CA MET A 16 20.37 18.28 14.84
C MET A 16 20.47 18.02 13.33
N ILE A 17 21.25 18.87 12.63
CA ILE A 17 21.48 18.76 11.18
C ILE A 17 22.33 17.50 10.84
N GLU A 18 23.32 17.16 11.65
CA GLU A 18 24.13 15.95 11.45
C GLU A 18 23.31 14.68 11.64
N ILE A 19 22.40 14.67 12.61
CA ILE A 19 21.49 13.54 12.87
C ILE A 19 20.57 13.31 11.66
N LEU A 20 20.08 14.38 11.04
CA LEU A 20 19.21 14.30 9.86
C LEU A 20 19.95 13.84 8.59
N ILE A 21 21.22 14.22 8.42
CA ILE A 21 21.98 13.93 7.19
C ILE A 21 22.75 12.60 7.28
N GLU A 22 23.13 12.17 8.47
CA GLU A 22 23.96 10.96 8.65
C GLU A 22 23.38 9.71 7.99
N PRO A 23 22.05 9.40 8.10
CA PRO A 23 21.47 8.23 7.47
C PRO A 23 21.61 8.20 5.95
N PHE A 24 21.60 9.37 5.29
CA PHE A 24 21.73 9.47 3.82
C PHE A 24 23.14 9.18 3.29
N LYS A 25 24.12 9.02 4.14
CA LYS A 25 25.44 8.53 3.73
C LYS A 25 25.41 7.06 3.31
N TYR A 26 24.39 6.33 3.72
CA TYR A 26 24.20 4.92 3.40
C TYR A 26 23.23 4.74 2.24
N GLU A 27 23.65 4.02 1.21
CA GLU A 27 22.85 3.79 0.00
C GLU A 27 21.50 3.10 0.29
N PHE A 28 21.49 2.17 1.25
CA PHE A 28 20.26 1.49 1.64
C PHE A 28 19.23 2.46 2.23
N MET A 29 19.66 3.45 3.01
CA MET A 29 18.77 4.43 3.63
C MET A 29 18.17 5.38 2.58
N VAL A 30 18.96 5.77 1.58
CA VAL A 30 18.46 6.57 0.45
C VAL A 30 17.37 5.80 -0.30
N ARG A 31 17.62 4.52 -0.63
CA ARG A 31 16.64 3.65 -1.29
C ARG A 31 15.37 3.48 -0.45
N SER A 32 15.53 3.20 0.83
CA SER A 32 14.42 3.04 1.77
C SER A 32 13.57 4.31 1.86
N THR A 33 14.21 5.49 1.93
CA THR A 33 13.50 6.77 2.01
C THR A 33 12.71 7.05 0.72
N ILE A 34 13.31 6.80 -0.45
CA ILE A 34 12.62 6.97 -1.75
C ILE A 34 11.39 6.04 -1.80
N THR A 35 11.56 4.77 -1.43
CA THR A 35 10.46 3.79 -1.40
C THR A 35 9.37 4.18 -0.40
N ALA A 36 9.75 4.63 0.80
CA ALA A 36 8.82 5.08 1.83
C ALA A 36 7.97 6.28 1.37
N ILE A 37 8.61 7.28 0.76
CA ILE A 37 7.91 8.46 0.21
C ILE A 37 6.99 8.05 -0.94
N ALA A 38 7.46 7.23 -1.87
CA ALA A 38 6.66 6.79 -3.01
C ALA A 38 5.44 5.97 -2.57
N SER A 39 5.63 4.97 -1.70
CA SER A 39 4.53 4.15 -1.14
C SER A 39 3.58 4.99 -0.30
N GLY A 40 4.11 5.82 0.60
CA GLY A 40 3.31 6.70 1.45
C GLY A 40 2.46 7.68 0.63
N THR A 41 3.04 8.30 -0.40
CA THR A 41 2.31 9.20 -1.31
C THR A 41 1.22 8.46 -2.07
N MET A 42 1.56 7.32 -2.68
CA MET A 42 0.64 6.54 -3.51
C MET A 42 -0.56 6.02 -2.72
N LEU A 43 -0.30 5.44 -1.54
CA LEU A 43 -1.35 4.88 -0.69
C LEU A 43 -2.22 5.98 -0.05
N SER A 44 -1.61 7.04 0.47
CA SER A 44 -2.34 8.15 1.08
C SER A 44 -3.15 8.97 0.07
N LEU A 45 -2.74 9.02 -1.20
CA LEU A 45 -3.51 9.60 -2.30
C LEU A 45 -4.78 8.80 -2.61
N LEU A 46 -4.70 7.46 -2.57
CA LEU A 46 -5.82 6.55 -2.83
C LEU A 46 -6.74 6.38 -1.63
N GLY A 47 -6.23 6.59 -0.41
CA GLY A 47 -6.95 6.36 0.84
C GLY A 47 -8.30 7.05 0.95
N PRO A 48 -8.45 8.35 0.67
CA PRO A 48 -9.75 9.03 0.72
C PRO A 48 -10.80 8.40 -0.21
N PHE A 49 -10.40 7.96 -1.41
CA PHE A 49 -11.27 7.24 -2.34
C PHE A 49 -11.65 5.85 -1.79
N ALA A 50 -10.69 5.11 -1.23
CA ALA A 50 -10.92 3.79 -0.66
C ALA A 50 -11.90 3.85 0.53
N ILE A 51 -11.73 4.83 1.43
CA ILE A 51 -12.65 5.04 2.56
C ILE A 51 -14.05 5.43 2.07
N ASN A 52 -14.14 6.32 1.06
CA ASN A 52 -15.43 6.76 0.54
C ASN A 52 -16.23 5.63 -0.12
N ARG A 53 -15.55 4.63 -0.64
CA ARG A 53 -16.13 3.44 -1.28
C ARG A 53 -16.24 2.22 -0.35
N ASN A 54 -16.01 2.37 0.95
CA ASN A 54 -15.99 1.28 1.93
C ASN A 54 -15.01 0.14 1.60
N MET A 55 -13.90 0.47 0.94
CA MET A 55 -12.84 -0.48 0.56
C MET A 55 -11.66 -0.50 1.54
N GLY A 56 -11.88 -0.18 2.83
CA GLY A 56 -10.81 -0.14 3.82
C GLY A 56 -10.07 -1.47 4.00
N PHE A 57 -10.76 -2.59 3.82
CA PHE A 57 -10.19 -3.93 3.93
C PHE A 57 -9.42 -4.39 2.68
N MET A 58 -9.39 -3.58 1.61
CA MET A 58 -8.80 -3.94 0.32
C MET A 58 -7.31 -4.26 0.42
N ALA A 59 -6.58 -3.54 1.28
CA ALA A 59 -5.14 -3.76 1.44
C ALA A 59 -4.82 -5.16 1.98
N ASP A 60 -5.53 -5.58 3.03
CA ASP A 60 -5.37 -6.90 3.63
C ASP A 60 -5.86 -8.01 2.67
N ALA A 61 -7.01 -7.78 2.05
CA ALA A 61 -7.57 -8.72 1.08
C ALA A 61 -6.64 -8.98 -0.10
N MET A 62 -6.05 -7.93 -0.68
CA MET A 62 -5.14 -8.05 -1.82
C MET A 62 -3.84 -8.75 -1.46
N ALA A 63 -3.31 -8.48 -0.25
CA ALA A 63 -2.11 -9.13 0.24
C ALA A 63 -2.25 -10.67 0.25
N HIS A 64 -3.38 -11.14 0.72
CA HIS A 64 -3.65 -12.57 0.84
C HIS A 64 -4.23 -13.19 -0.44
N ALA A 65 -5.03 -12.44 -1.20
CA ALA A 65 -5.61 -12.94 -2.45
C ALA A 65 -4.56 -13.19 -3.55
N THR A 66 -3.39 -12.55 -3.48
CA THR A 66 -2.30 -12.81 -4.44
C THR A 66 -1.54 -14.11 -4.17
N LEU A 67 -1.66 -14.72 -2.99
CA LEU A 67 -0.92 -15.93 -2.60
C LEU A 67 -1.02 -17.10 -3.58
N PRO A 68 -2.20 -17.47 -4.14
CA PRO A 68 -2.28 -18.58 -5.08
C PRO A 68 -1.44 -18.36 -6.33
N ILE A 69 -1.47 -17.12 -6.86
CA ILE A 69 -0.72 -16.76 -8.08
C ILE A 69 0.77 -16.74 -7.79
N ILE A 70 1.16 -16.21 -6.63
CA ILE A 70 2.54 -16.21 -6.16
C ILE A 70 3.04 -17.66 -5.97
N ALA A 71 2.25 -18.53 -5.32
CA ALA A 71 2.63 -19.92 -5.10
C ALA A 71 2.88 -20.67 -6.41
N ILE A 72 2.00 -20.53 -7.40
CA ILE A 72 2.17 -21.13 -8.72
C ILE A 72 3.39 -20.55 -9.42
N GLY A 73 3.57 -19.23 -9.39
CA GLY A 73 4.66 -18.58 -10.08
C GLY A 73 6.03 -18.92 -9.50
N VAL A 74 6.16 -18.97 -8.17
CA VAL A 74 7.39 -19.41 -7.50
C VAL A 74 7.71 -20.85 -7.82
N PHE A 75 6.70 -21.74 -7.88
CA PHE A 75 6.86 -23.12 -8.35
C PHE A 75 7.39 -23.19 -9.77
N LEU A 76 6.99 -22.26 -10.65
CA LEU A 76 7.48 -22.15 -12.03
C LEU A 76 8.86 -21.46 -12.15
N GLY A 77 9.43 -20.99 -11.04
CA GLY A 77 10.75 -20.36 -10.99
C GLY A 77 10.77 -18.83 -11.16
N PHE A 78 9.61 -18.16 -11.10
CA PHE A 78 9.54 -16.70 -11.11
C PHE A 78 9.80 -16.10 -9.72
N SER A 79 10.31 -14.87 -9.67
CA SER A 79 10.46 -14.14 -8.41
C SER A 79 9.13 -13.55 -7.93
N ILE A 80 8.99 -13.41 -6.62
CA ILE A 80 7.78 -12.81 -6.01
C ILE A 80 7.57 -11.37 -6.52
N SER A 81 8.65 -10.60 -6.69
CA SER A 81 8.61 -9.21 -7.16
C SER A 81 8.07 -9.10 -8.60
N GLU A 82 8.34 -10.06 -9.46
CA GLU A 82 7.83 -10.07 -10.84
C GLU A 82 6.35 -10.42 -10.91
N LEU A 83 5.87 -11.25 -9.98
CA LEU A 83 4.51 -11.77 -9.98
C LEU A 83 3.50 -10.83 -9.34
N GLY A 84 3.92 -9.96 -8.42
CA GLY A 84 3.02 -9.15 -7.61
C GLY A 84 2.07 -8.28 -8.44
N VAL A 85 2.61 -7.49 -9.36
CA VAL A 85 1.80 -6.59 -10.19
C VAL A 85 0.84 -7.36 -11.10
N PRO A 86 1.26 -8.38 -11.88
CA PRO A 86 0.32 -9.19 -12.66
C PRO A 86 -0.76 -9.87 -11.81
N ALA A 87 -0.39 -10.40 -10.65
CA ALA A 87 -1.33 -11.03 -9.73
C ALA A 87 -2.39 -10.04 -9.24
N SER A 88 -1.97 -8.83 -8.85
CA SER A 88 -2.89 -7.78 -8.38
C SER A 88 -3.90 -7.36 -9.44
N ILE A 89 -3.47 -7.22 -10.69
CA ILE A 89 -4.34 -6.89 -11.83
C ILE A 89 -5.38 -8.00 -12.04
N LEU A 90 -4.96 -9.25 -12.02
CA LEU A 90 -5.85 -10.39 -12.21
C LEU A 90 -6.91 -10.46 -11.10
N ILE A 91 -6.50 -10.31 -9.84
CA ILE A 91 -7.43 -10.28 -8.70
C ILE A 91 -8.38 -9.09 -8.78
N ALA A 92 -7.91 -7.90 -9.20
CA ALA A 92 -8.75 -6.72 -9.37
C ALA A 92 -9.86 -6.96 -10.42
N PHE A 93 -9.55 -7.67 -11.52
CA PHE A 93 -10.55 -8.06 -12.51
C PHE A 93 -11.57 -9.05 -11.95
N PHE A 94 -11.14 -10.06 -11.17
CA PHE A 94 -12.06 -10.97 -10.50
C PHE A 94 -12.98 -10.24 -9.52
N LEU A 95 -12.42 -9.33 -8.73
CA LEU A 95 -13.19 -8.51 -7.79
C LEU A 95 -14.22 -7.65 -8.53
N GLY A 96 -13.79 -6.94 -9.58
CA GLY A 96 -14.69 -6.13 -10.40
C GLY A 96 -15.80 -6.95 -11.08
N TYR A 97 -15.48 -8.19 -11.49
CA TYR A 97 -16.48 -9.11 -12.05
C TYR A 97 -17.54 -9.50 -10.99
N ILE A 98 -17.13 -9.82 -9.77
CA ILE A 98 -18.06 -10.16 -8.67
C ILE A 98 -18.95 -8.94 -8.35
N ILE A 99 -18.36 -7.76 -8.14
CA ILE A 99 -19.11 -6.54 -7.82
C ILE A 99 -20.15 -6.25 -8.91
N LYS A 100 -19.76 -6.41 -10.18
CA LYS A 100 -20.66 -6.09 -11.31
C LYS A 100 -21.81 -7.08 -11.47
N ASN A 101 -21.57 -8.38 -11.26
CA ASN A 101 -22.52 -9.44 -11.58
C ASN A 101 -23.28 -9.98 -10.35
N SER A 102 -23.06 -9.42 -9.18
CA SER A 102 -23.77 -9.79 -7.94
C SER A 102 -24.32 -8.56 -7.25
N ASN A 103 -25.37 -8.76 -6.46
CA ASN A 103 -25.98 -7.70 -5.65
C ASN A 103 -25.33 -7.57 -4.25
N VAL A 104 -24.04 -7.91 -4.13
CA VAL A 104 -23.29 -7.77 -2.86
C VAL A 104 -22.54 -6.44 -2.83
N GLY A 105 -22.38 -5.89 -1.63
CA GLY A 105 -21.58 -4.68 -1.42
C GLY A 105 -20.08 -4.91 -1.73
N GLU A 106 -19.35 -3.82 -1.97
CA GLU A 106 -17.92 -3.87 -2.30
C GLU A 106 -17.10 -4.55 -1.18
N ASP A 107 -17.39 -4.26 0.08
CA ASP A 107 -16.79 -4.86 1.27
C ASP A 107 -17.01 -6.38 1.35
N THR A 108 -18.24 -6.83 1.06
CA THR A 108 -18.59 -8.25 1.02
C THR A 108 -17.87 -8.98 -0.12
N ALA A 109 -17.79 -8.38 -1.31
CA ALA A 109 -17.05 -8.93 -2.44
C ALA A 109 -15.55 -9.06 -2.13
N ILE A 110 -14.97 -8.07 -1.45
CA ILE A 110 -13.59 -8.10 -0.96
C ILE A 110 -13.39 -9.27 0.01
N GLY A 111 -14.32 -9.46 0.97
CA GLY A 111 -14.27 -10.57 1.93
C GLY A 111 -14.36 -11.95 1.29
N ILE A 112 -15.18 -12.10 0.24
CA ILE A 112 -15.30 -13.34 -0.54
C ILE A 112 -13.98 -13.66 -1.25
N ILE A 113 -13.40 -12.69 -1.96
CA ILE A 113 -12.11 -12.85 -2.63
C ILE A 113 -11.02 -13.20 -1.62
N PHE A 114 -10.93 -12.44 -0.51
CA PHE A 114 -9.97 -12.69 0.55
C PHE A 114 -10.03 -14.14 1.03
N SER A 115 -11.18 -14.58 1.53
CA SER A 115 -11.31 -15.91 2.13
C SER A 115 -11.08 -17.05 1.14
N SER A 116 -11.62 -16.91 -0.08
CA SER A 116 -11.52 -17.96 -1.10
C SER A 116 -10.09 -18.09 -1.63
N PHE A 117 -9.44 -16.99 -1.99
CA PHE A 117 -8.08 -17.02 -2.53
C PHE A 117 -7.03 -17.30 -1.45
N PHE A 118 -7.24 -16.83 -0.23
CA PHE A 118 -6.37 -17.15 0.90
C PHE A 118 -6.35 -18.66 1.17
N ALA A 119 -7.54 -19.28 1.27
CA ALA A 119 -7.65 -20.72 1.44
C ALA A 119 -7.00 -21.49 0.27
N LEU A 120 -7.27 -21.06 -0.98
CA LEU A 120 -6.66 -21.65 -2.17
C LEU A 120 -5.13 -21.50 -2.15
N GLY A 121 -4.61 -20.34 -1.72
CA GLY A 121 -3.18 -20.09 -1.60
C GLY A 121 -2.49 -21.06 -0.65
N PHE A 122 -3.06 -21.27 0.54
CA PHE A 122 -2.53 -22.24 1.50
C PHE A 122 -2.53 -23.67 0.98
N VAL A 123 -3.61 -24.08 0.32
CA VAL A 123 -3.68 -25.42 -0.32
C VAL A 123 -2.60 -25.58 -1.36
N LEU A 124 -2.40 -24.58 -2.22
CA LEU A 124 -1.36 -24.63 -3.26
C LEU A 124 0.06 -24.62 -2.67
N ILE A 125 0.34 -23.77 -1.68
CA ILE A 125 1.64 -23.74 -0.97
C ILE A 125 1.96 -25.14 -0.40
N SER A 126 0.96 -25.79 0.22
CA SER A 126 1.12 -27.12 0.80
C SER A 126 1.35 -28.20 -0.26
N ILE A 127 0.59 -28.21 -1.35
CA ILE A 127 0.73 -29.23 -2.44
C ILE A 127 2.04 -29.04 -3.21
N LEU A 128 2.41 -27.80 -3.52
CA LEU A 128 3.59 -27.48 -4.32
C LEU A 128 4.89 -27.47 -3.49
N ASN A 129 4.80 -27.64 -2.16
CA ASN A 129 5.92 -27.55 -1.22
C ASN A 129 6.77 -26.29 -1.39
N VAL A 130 6.13 -25.14 -1.65
CA VAL A 130 6.79 -23.85 -1.83
C VAL A 130 7.00 -23.22 -0.47
N THR A 131 8.24 -22.78 -0.18
CA THR A 131 8.56 -22.06 1.05
C THR A 131 8.37 -20.55 0.80
N ILE A 132 7.35 -19.96 1.41
CA ILE A 132 7.12 -18.51 1.40
C ILE A 132 7.25 -18.01 2.85
N ASN A 133 8.16 -17.05 3.08
CA ASN A 133 8.31 -16.42 4.39
C ASN A 133 7.15 -15.42 4.62
N LEU A 134 6.14 -15.86 5.36
CA LEU A 134 4.98 -15.02 5.70
C LEU A 134 5.38 -13.83 6.59
N GLU A 135 6.44 -13.97 7.40
CA GLU A 135 6.95 -12.87 8.24
C GLU A 135 7.47 -11.71 7.40
N ASP A 136 8.19 -11.99 6.31
CA ASP A 136 8.69 -10.95 5.40
C ASP A 136 7.53 -10.20 4.72
N LEU A 137 6.44 -10.90 4.45
CA LEU A 137 5.25 -10.33 3.83
C LEU A 137 4.46 -9.44 4.82
N LEU A 138 4.42 -9.80 6.11
CA LEU A 138 3.74 -9.05 7.16
C LEU A 138 4.48 -7.77 7.53
N PHE A 139 5.78 -7.88 7.81
CA PHE A 139 6.57 -6.78 8.36
C PHE A 139 7.27 -5.97 7.27
N GLY A 140 7.48 -6.56 6.09
CA GLY A 140 8.27 -5.97 5.02
C GLY A 140 9.74 -5.80 5.40
N GLN A 141 10.59 -5.51 4.44
CA GLN A 141 12.02 -5.27 4.64
C GLN A 141 12.47 -3.99 3.95
N ILE A 142 11.84 -2.86 4.30
CA ILE A 142 12.11 -1.58 3.63
C ILE A 142 13.59 -1.17 3.68
N LEU A 143 14.34 -1.56 4.74
CA LEU A 143 15.77 -1.29 4.86
C LEU A 143 16.63 -2.19 3.96
N ALA A 144 16.08 -3.32 3.48
CA ALA A 144 16.77 -4.27 2.60
C ALA A 144 16.30 -4.19 1.14
N VAL A 145 15.57 -3.13 0.76
CA VAL A 145 14.98 -2.96 -0.58
C VAL A 145 16.06 -2.96 -1.65
N SER A 146 15.88 -3.80 -2.69
CA SER A 146 16.75 -3.86 -3.85
C SER A 146 16.56 -2.64 -4.76
N ARG A 147 17.53 -2.37 -5.64
CA ARG A 147 17.38 -1.30 -6.65
C ARG A 147 16.20 -1.56 -7.59
N PHE A 148 15.96 -2.82 -7.90
CA PHE A 148 14.86 -3.22 -8.80
C PHE A 148 13.50 -2.91 -8.16
N ASP A 149 13.31 -3.23 -6.89
CA ASP A 149 12.07 -2.95 -6.16
C ASP A 149 11.81 -1.42 -6.04
N VAL A 150 12.85 -0.61 -5.82
CA VAL A 150 12.73 0.86 -5.85
C VAL A 150 12.18 1.34 -7.20
N TYR A 151 12.72 0.83 -8.32
CA TYR A 151 12.24 1.18 -9.65
C TYR A 151 10.78 0.78 -9.86
N ILE A 152 10.38 -0.40 -9.41
CA ILE A 152 8.97 -0.86 -9.48
C ILE A 152 8.08 0.10 -8.71
N VAL A 153 8.35 0.36 -7.43
CA VAL A 153 7.49 1.19 -6.59
C VAL A 153 7.41 2.63 -7.11
N VAL A 154 8.53 3.22 -7.51
CA VAL A 154 8.54 4.59 -8.03
C VAL A 154 7.82 4.67 -9.38
N SER A 155 8.03 3.73 -10.28
CA SER A 155 7.31 3.71 -11.56
C SER A 155 5.81 3.52 -11.38
N MET A 156 5.38 2.63 -10.46
CA MET A 156 3.97 2.44 -10.13
C MET A 156 3.37 3.68 -9.47
N CYS A 157 4.12 4.35 -8.58
CA CYS A 157 3.69 5.63 -8.00
C CYS A 157 3.42 6.68 -9.09
N ILE A 158 4.33 6.83 -10.04
CA ILE A 158 4.15 7.76 -11.16
C ILE A 158 2.92 7.39 -11.99
N VAL A 159 2.75 6.11 -12.34
CA VAL A 159 1.59 5.62 -13.10
C VAL A 159 0.28 5.89 -12.36
N VAL A 160 0.22 5.56 -11.08
CA VAL A 160 -0.96 5.78 -10.23
C VAL A 160 -1.31 7.27 -10.15
N VAL A 161 -0.33 8.13 -9.89
CA VAL A 161 -0.52 9.59 -9.83
C VAL A 161 -1.00 10.13 -11.17
N CYS A 162 -0.38 9.74 -12.28
CA CYS A 162 -0.78 10.16 -13.63
C CYS A 162 -2.22 9.72 -13.96
N LEU A 163 -2.57 8.46 -13.69
CA LEU A 163 -3.92 7.96 -13.91
C LEU A 163 -4.96 8.71 -13.07
N LEU A 164 -4.65 8.95 -11.79
CA LEU A 164 -5.55 9.72 -10.93
C LEU A 164 -5.70 11.17 -11.39
N ILE A 165 -4.65 11.83 -11.87
CA ILE A 165 -4.75 13.20 -12.40
C ILE A 165 -5.64 13.22 -13.65
N VAL A 166 -5.42 12.30 -14.60
CA VAL A 166 -6.19 12.22 -15.85
C VAL A 166 -7.66 11.94 -15.60
N PHE A 167 -7.97 10.99 -14.74
CA PHE A 167 -9.34 10.55 -14.46
C PHE A 167 -9.94 11.17 -13.19
N PHE A 168 -9.28 12.15 -12.58
CA PHE A 168 -9.65 12.70 -11.26
C PHE A 168 -11.12 13.10 -11.17
N LYS A 169 -11.60 13.94 -12.09
CA LYS A 169 -12.97 14.45 -12.07
C LYS A 169 -14.01 13.33 -12.25
N GLN A 170 -13.70 12.36 -13.10
CA GLN A 170 -14.58 11.23 -13.38
C GLN A 170 -14.64 10.26 -12.18
N LEU A 171 -13.50 9.92 -11.61
CA LEU A 171 -13.39 9.09 -10.41
C LEU A 171 -14.02 9.76 -9.18
N LEU A 172 -13.82 11.07 -9.02
CA LEU A 172 -14.43 11.84 -7.96
C LEU A 172 -15.95 11.78 -8.06
N PHE A 173 -16.51 12.09 -9.23
CA PHE A 173 -17.95 12.08 -9.45
C PHE A 173 -18.54 10.67 -9.27
N TYR A 174 -17.90 9.66 -9.87
CA TYR A 174 -18.29 8.25 -9.71
C TYR A 174 -18.27 7.77 -8.26
N SER A 175 -17.28 8.20 -7.46
CA SER A 175 -17.16 7.77 -6.06
C SER A 175 -18.25 8.32 -5.14
N PHE A 176 -18.88 9.45 -5.50
CA PHE A 176 -19.96 10.06 -4.72
C PHE A 176 -21.36 9.72 -5.24
N ASP A 177 -21.52 9.67 -6.54
CA ASP A 177 -22.81 9.41 -7.20
C ASP A 177 -22.62 8.52 -8.43
N PRO A 178 -22.56 7.18 -8.25
CA PRO A 178 -22.42 6.24 -9.35
C PRO A 178 -23.60 6.31 -10.34
N ILE A 179 -24.83 6.54 -9.84
CA ILE A 179 -26.04 6.60 -10.65
C ILE A 179 -26.03 7.88 -11.50
N GLY A 180 -25.74 9.02 -10.89
CA GLY A 180 -25.61 10.28 -11.61
C GLY A 180 -24.47 10.27 -12.64
N ALA A 181 -23.39 9.53 -12.38
CA ALA A 181 -22.29 9.34 -13.33
C ALA A 181 -22.77 8.58 -14.59
N GLU A 182 -23.58 7.53 -14.41
CA GLU A 182 -24.16 6.76 -15.51
C GLU A 182 -25.14 7.60 -16.33
N VAL A 183 -26.02 8.36 -15.68
CA VAL A 183 -26.97 9.27 -16.33
C VAL A 183 -26.25 10.34 -17.18
N LYS A 184 -25.07 10.80 -16.74
CA LYS A 184 -24.21 11.72 -17.51
C LYS A 184 -23.44 11.06 -18.65
N GLY A 185 -23.63 9.75 -18.88
CA GLY A 185 -22.98 9.01 -19.94
C GLY A 185 -21.53 8.60 -19.65
N LEU A 186 -21.08 8.65 -18.39
CA LEU A 186 -19.79 8.11 -18.02
C LEU A 186 -19.84 6.58 -18.00
N ASN A 187 -18.79 5.95 -18.50
CA ASN A 187 -18.67 4.49 -18.42
C ASN A 187 -18.28 4.07 -16.99
N THR A 188 -19.30 3.87 -16.14
CA THR A 188 -19.12 3.52 -14.72
C THR A 188 -18.39 2.18 -14.53
N ASN A 189 -18.63 1.21 -15.44
CA ASN A 189 -17.90 -0.05 -15.43
C ASN A 189 -16.39 0.17 -15.62
N PHE A 190 -16.00 0.97 -16.61
CA PHE A 190 -14.59 1.29 -16.85
C PHE A 190 -13.96 1.99 -15.64
N LEU A 191 -14.65 2.98 -15.06
CA LEU A 191 -14.15 3.71 -13.87
C LEU A 191 -14.00 2.80 -12.67
N ASN A 192 -14.93 1.85 -12.48
CA ASN A 192 -14.83 0.85 -11.43
C ASN A 192 -13.60 -0.05 -11.59
N TYR A 193 -13.44 -0.67 -12.76
CA TYR A 193 -12.27 -1.51 -13.02
C TYR A 193 -10.97 -0.73 -12.95
N LEU A 194 -10.93 0.49 -13.49
CA LEU A 194 -9.77 1.36 -13.41
C LEU A 194 -9.36 1.61 -11.95
N PHE A 195 -10.32 1.99 -11.10
CA PHE A 195 -10.04 2.24 -9.68
C PHE A 195 -9.56 0.99 -8.96
N LEU A 196 -10.23 -0.15 -9.16
CA LEU A 196 -9.86 -1.42 -8.56
C LEU A 196 -8.45 -1.85 -8.96
N VAL A 197 -8.10 -1.75 -10.24
CA VAL A 197 -6.76 -2.09 -10.73
C VAL A 197 -5.71 -1.14 -10.16
N VAL A 198 -5.96 0.17 -10.19
CA VAL A 198 -5.03 1.17 -9.66
C VAL A 198 -4.79 0.96 -8.17
N LEU A 199 -5.86 0.73 -7.39
CA LEU A 199 -5.77 0.47 -5.96
C LEU A 199 -5.03 -0.84 -5.67
N SER A 200 -5.35 -1.92 -6.37
CA SER A 200 -4.71 -3.23 -6.20
C SER A 200 -3.23 -3.21 -6.53
N VAL A 201 -2.85 -2.56 -7.64
CA VAL A 201 -1.45 -2.41 -8.04
C VAL A 201 -0.68 -1.58 -7.01
N ALA A 202 -1.25 -0.47 -6.54
CA ALA A 202 -0.64 0.37 -5.51
C ALA A 202 -0.39 -0.40 -4.21
N ILE A 203 -1.38 -1.19 -3.77
CA ILE A 203 -1.28 -2.03 -2.57
C ILE A 203 -0.16 -3.06 -2.74
N VAL A 204 -0.21 -3.86 -3.81
CA VAL A 204 0.71 -5.00 -3.95
C VAL A 204 2.14 -4.57 -4.28
N ALA A 205 2.32 -3.51 -5.07
CA ALA A 205 3.65 -2.94 -5.32
C ALA A 205 4.30 -2.40 -4.03
N SER A 206 3.52 -1.78 -3.15
CA SER A 206 4.01 -1.32 -1.85
C SER A 206 4.25 -2.47 -0.88
N LEU A 207 3.37 -3.49 -0.88
CA LEU A 207 3.40 -4.61 0.05
C LEU A 207 4.73 -5.36 0.04
N GLN A 208 5.30 -5.60 -1.13
CA GLN A 208 6.55 -6.33 -1.28
C GLN A 208 7.75 -5.63 -0.63
N THR A 209 7.68 -4.32 -0.49
CA THR A 209 8.78 -3.51 0.07
C THR A 209 8.55 -3.09 1.51
N VAL A 210 7.32 -2.71 1.85
CA VAL A 210 7.02 -2.09 3.15
C VAL A 210 6.17 -2.98 4.08
N GLY A 211 5.60 -4.07 3.56
CA GLY A 211 4.78 -5.04 4.31
C GLY A 211 3.32 -4.62 4.51
N ILE A 212 2.48 -5.60 4.86
CA ILE A 212 1.02 -5.44 4.98
C ILE A 212 0.64 -4.38 6.02
N ILE A 213 1.28 -4.42 7.19
CA ILE A 213 0.95 -3.54 8.33
C ILE A 213 1.09 -2.07 7.92
N LEU A 214 2.18 -1.73 7.21
CA LEU A 214 2.40 -0.36 6.78
C LEU A 214 1.46 0.03 5.63
N VAL A 215 1.24 -0.85 4.67
CA VAL A 215 0.33 -0.60 3.53
C VAL A 215 -1.07 -0.28 4.03
N LEU A 216 -1.61 -1.11 4.94
CA LEU A 216 -2.93 -0.89 5.54
C LEU A 216 -3.00 0.45 6.29
N SER A 217 -1.98 0.72 7.11
CA SER A 217 -1.90 1.96 7.90
C SER A 217 -1.82 3.20 7.02
N MET A 218 -0.94 3.20 5.99
CA MET A 218 -0.76 4.34 5.09
C MET A 218 -1.95 4.58 4.16
N LEU A 219 -2.72 3.54 3.85
CA LEU A 219 -3.95 3.69 3.09
C LEU A 219 -5.07 4.33 3.93
N LEU A 220 -5.24 3.90 5.19
CA LEU A 220 -6.40 4.27 5.99
C LEU A 220 -6.15 5.45 6.94
N ILE A 221 -5.05 5.43 7.70
CA ILE A 221 -4.86 6.38 8.80
C ILE A 221 -4.72 7.82 8.31
N PRO A 222 -3.82 8.15 7.35
CA PRO A 222 -3.71 9.51 6.83
C PRO A 222 -5.02 10.02 6.22
N ALA A 223 -5.74 9.13 5.52
CA ALA A 223 -7.01 9.48 4.90
C ALA A 223 -8.13 9.71 5.94
N ALA A 224 -8.21 8.86 6.97
CA ALA A 224 -9.18 9.03 8.05
C ALA A 224 -8.90 10.30 8.86
N ALA A 225 -7.64 10.56 9.20
CA ALA A 225 -7.22 11.77 9.91
C ALA A 225 -7.51 13.03 9.10
N SER A 226 -7.18 13.05 7.81
CA SER A 226 -7.44 14.20 6.93
C SER A 226 -8.93 14.52 6.83
N LYS A 227 -9.79 13.50 6.77
CA LYS A 227 -11.24 13.64 6.70
C LYS A 227 -11.85 14.29 7.95
N GLN A 228 -11.19 14.19 9.12
CA GLN A 228 -11.62 14.84 10.35
C GLN A 228 -11.33 16.35 10.38
N ILE A 229 -10.33 16.79 9.59
CA ILE A 229 -9.81 18.17 9.67
C ILE A 229 -10.28 19.00 8.47
N THR A 230 -10.76 18.35 7.40
CA THR A 230 -11.09 19.02 6.14
C THR A 230 -12.58 18.97 5.82
N GLU A 231 -13.08 20.04 5.24
CA GLU A 231 -14.47 20.15 4.80
C GLU A 231 -14.65 19.65 3.36
N THR A 232 -13.59 19.66 2.54
CA THR A 232 -13.67 19.27 1.13
C THR A 232 -12.86 18.03 0.83
N PHE A 233 -13.37 17.17 -0.05
CA PHE A 233 -12.70 15.94 -0.44
C PHE A 233 -11.31 16.19 -1.06
N VAL A 234 -11.18 17.25 -1.86
CA VAL A 234 -9.90 17.62 -2.48
C VAL A 234 -8.85 18.00 -1.43
N SER A 235 -9.24 18.82 -0.43
CA SER A 235 -8.36 19.15 0.69
C SER A 235 -7.97 17.90 1.50
N SER A 236 -8.91 16.96 1.68
CA SER A 236 -8.64 15.70 2.36
C SER A 236 -7.53 14.90 1.65
N ILE A 237 -7.52 14.87 0.31
CA ILE A 237 -6.46 14.20 -0.44
C ILE A 237 -5.09 14.84 -0.19
N TYR A 238 -4.99 16.18 -0.29
CA TYR A 238 -3.70 16.86 -0.08
C TYR A 238 -3.16 16.65 1.34
N ILE A 239 -4.01 16.79 2.35
CA ILE A 239 -3.62 16.59 3.76
C ILE A 239 -3.26 15.12 4.02
N SER A 240 -3.99 14.18 3.44
CA SER A 240 -3.67 12.75 3.52
C SER A 240 -2.26 12.46 2.98
N ILE A 241 -1.90 13.02 1.83
CA ILE A 241 -0.55 12.85 1.24
C ILE A 241 0.51 13.43 2.18
N ILE A 242 0.29 14.62 2.73
CA ILE A 242 1.23 15.26 3.67
C ILE A 242 1.44 14.38 4.89
N PHE A 243 0.37 13.88 5.49
CA PHE A 243 0.45 12.96 6.64
C PHE A 243 1.16 11.67 6.29
N GLY A 244 0.85 11.08 5.11
CA GLY A 244 1.52 9.88 4.64
C GLY A 244 3.03 10.05 4.47
N ILE A 245 3.48 11.15 3.87
CA ILE A 245 4.90 11.45 3.70
C ILE A 245 5.58 11.69 5.05
N ILE A 246 4.98 12.50 5.93
CA ILE A 246 5.55 12.79 7.25
C ILE A 246 5.68 11.51 8.06
N SER A 247 4.63 10.69 8.11
CA SER A 247 4.64 9.43 8.87
C SER A 247 5.65 8.44 8.31
N SER A 248 5.73 8.32 6.97
CA SER A 248 6.70 7.43 6.31
C SER A 248 8.14 7.82 6.64
N VAL A 249 8.49 9.10 6.50
CA VAL A 249 9.84 9.57 6.72
C VAL A 249 10.19 9.53 8.21
N SER A 250 9.36 10.08 9.08
CA SER A 250 9.65 10.13 10.52
C SER A 250 9.68 8.74 11.15
N GLY A 251 8.75 7.85 10.74
CA GLY A 251 8.76 6.45 11.20
C GLY A 251 9.99 5.68 10.74
N LEU A 252 10.46 5.89 9.51
CA LEU A 252 11.70 5.29 9.00
C LEU A 252 12.92 5.76 9.80
N TYR A 253 12.99 7.06 10.14
CA TYR A 253 14.06 7.59 10.99
C TYR A 253 14.03 6.99 12.39
N LEU A 254 12.87 6.90 13.02
CA LEU A 254 12.72 6.25 14.32
C LEU A 254 13.17 4.79 14.29
N SER A 255 12.76 4.05 13.25
CA SER A 255 13.20 2.67 13.03
C SER A 255 14.72 2.56 12.96
N TYR A 256 15.38 3.44 12.19
CA TYR A 256 16.83 3.44 12.02
C TYR A 256 17.58 3.72 13.32
N PHE A 257 17.15 4.73 14.10
CA PHE A 257 17.86 5.11 15.33
C PHE A 257 17.64 4.15 16.50
N TYR A 258 16.45 3.56 16.59
CA TYR A 258 16.09 2.67 17.70
C TYR A 258 16.18 1.18 17.35
N ASN A 259 16.62 0.82 16.14
CA ASN A 259 16.67 -0.57 15.65
C ASN A 259 15.31 -1.29 15.77
N LEU A 260 14.23 -0.59 15.46
CA LEU A 260 12.88 -1.14 15.51
C LEU A 260 12.46 -1.67 14.10
N PRO A 261 11.52 -2.63 14.03
CA PRO A 261 10.98 -3.07 12.75
C PRO A 261 10.32 -1.89 12.03
N SER A 262 10.74 -1.61 10.79
CA SER A 262 10.41 -0.39 10.07
C SER A 262 8.91 -0.25 9.77
N GLY A 263 8.26 -1.29 9.25
CA GLY A 263 6.84 -1.27 8.92
C GLY A 263 5.96 -0.90 10.12
N PRO A 264 6.02 -1.65 11.24
CA PRO A 264 5.27 -1.34 12.46
C PRO A 264 5.58 0.04 13.04
N THR A 265 6.85 0.48 13.00
CA THR A 265 7.24 1.80 13.53
C THR A 265 6.62 2.93 12.72
N MET A 266 6.66 2.85 11.39
CA MET A 266 6.03 3.82 10.50
C MET A 266 4.51 3.84 10.66
N SER A 267 3.90 2.67 10.88
CA SER A 267 2.45 2.54 11.15
C SER A 267 2.04 3.19 12.46
N LEU A 268 2.86 3.05 13.51
CA LEU A 268 2.59 3.69 14.81
C LEU A 268 2.72 5.21 14.76
N VAL A 269 3.59 5.72 13.90
CA VAL A 269 3.74 7.18 13.71
C VAL A 269 2.57 7.74 12.89
N ALA A 270 2.00 6.99 11.95
CA ALA A 270 0.82 7.37 11.17
C ALA A 270 -0.42 7.51 12.03
#